data_42d7653deabda38b8a5f94448a35323c
#
_entry.id   42d7653deabda38b8a5f94448a35323c
#
_cell.length_a   1.000
_cell.length_b   1.000
_cell.length_c   1.000
_cell.angle_alpha   90.00
_cell.angle_beta   90.00
_cell.angle_gamma   90.00
#
_symmetry.space_group_name_H-M   'P 1'
#
loop_
_entity.id
_entity.type
_entity.pdbx_description
1 polymer ?
#
loop_
_entity_poly.entity_id
_entity_poly.type
_entity_poly.pdbx_seq_one_letter_code
_entity_poly.pdbx_strand_id
1 'polypeptide(L)'
;MISGVLLDLAGVLYDGESVIPGATDAVARLREAGLPVRFVSNTTRANKQSILDRLGRLGFSVANSELFTPAQAAREWLGQHDRSPYLLVHPDLAADFQDLASSGEKAVIVGDAGVAFDYLALNSAFRELIKGADFLALAENRTFKDADGELSLDAGAFVAALEFASQRSAIVLGKPSPAFFLSALASMGCPVAEAVVVGDDAETDIAGALQTGLAYALLVRTGKYRRGDENRFKPSPTAIVRDISAAVDWIMAAHDRTPPGI
;
A
#
# COMPACT_ATOMS: atom_id res chain seq x y z
N MET A 1 -0.48 -23.00 -8.53
CA MET A 1 -1.40 -23.05 -7.37
C MET A 1 -1.32 -21.69 -6.69
N ILE A 2 -2.44 -21.13 -6.19
CA ILE A 2 -2.38 -19.92 -5.37
C ILE A 2 -2.04 -20.33 -3.94
N SER A 3 -0.98 -19.77 -3.36
CA SER A 3 -0.52 -20.07 -2.00
C SER A 3 -0.54 -18.86 -1.06
N GLY A 4 -0.89 -17.67 -1.55
CA GLY A 4 -1.04 -16.48 -0.73
C GLY A 4 -1.83 -15.37 -1.40
N VAL A 5 -2.52 -14.58 -0.57
CA VAL A 5 -3.42 -13.50 -1.01
C VAL A 5 -3.00 -12.17 -0.39
N LEU A 6 -2.83 -11.16 -1.23
CA LEU A 6 -2.67 -9.77 -0.82
C LEU A 6 -3.99 -9.02 -1.05
N LEU A 7 -4.51 -8.37 -0.02
CA LEU A 7 -5.73 -7.56 -0.11
C LEU A 7 -5.41 -6.09 0.16
N ASP A 8 -5.74 -5.22 -0.78
CA ASP A 8 -5.82 -3.81 -0.45
C ASP A 8 -6.97 -3.55 0.54
N LEU A 9 -6.97 -2.43 1.21
CA LEU A 9 -7.94 -2.07 2.24
C LEU A 9 -9.07 -1.21 1.70
N ALA A 10 -8.75 0.05 1.35
CA ALA A 10 -9.73 1.02 0.89
C ALA A 10 -10.20 0.66 -0.52
N GLY A 11 -11.51 0.66 -0.76
CA GLY A 11 -12.07 0.23 -2.04
C GLY A 11 -12.21 -1.28 -2.21
N VAL A 12 -11.54 -2.08 -1.37
CA VAL A 12 -11.63 -3.55 -1.39
C VAL A 12 -12.41 -4.08 -0.19
N LEU A 13 -12.04 -3.68 1.03
CA LEU A 13 -12.70 -4.11 2.27
C LEU A 13 -13.74 -3.11 2.74
N TYR A 14 -13.46 -1.84 2.57
CA TYR A 14 -14.35 -0.73 2.96
C TYR A 14 -14.20 0.46 2.00
N ASP A 15 -15.25 1.30 1.95
CA ASP A 15 -15.22 2.63 1.30
C ASP A 15 -15.71 3.66 2.31
N GLY A 16 -14.90 4.68 2.59
CA GLY A 16 -15.15 5.58 3.72
C GLY A 16 -15.31 4.80 5.03
N GLU A 17 -16.41 5.02 5.76
CA GLU A 17 -16.72 4.34 7.01
C GLU A 17 -17.61 3.08 6.82
N SER A 18 -17.86 2.68 5.58
CA SER A 18 -18.76 1.57 5.26
C SER A 18 -18.01 0.34 4.78
N VAL A 19 -18.33 -0.82 5.34
CA VAL A 19 -17.80 -2.11 4.87
C VAL A 19 -18.40 -2.42 3.49
N ILE A 20 -17.56 -2.87 2.56
CA ILE A 20 -18.05 -3.38 1.27
C ILE A 20 -18.86 -4.66 1.53
N PRO A 21 -20.10 -4.74 0.98
CA PRO A 21 -20.97 -5.88 1.24
C PRO A 21 -20.29 -7.23 0.96
N GLY A 22 -20.31 -8.13 1.94
CA GLY A 22 -19.70 -9.46 1.87
C GLY A 22 -18.18 -9.49 2.10
N ALA A 23 -17.52 -8.37 2.41
CA ALA A 23 -16.05 -8.35 2.57
C ALA A 23 -15.58 -9.16 3.79
N THR A 24 -16.30 -9.12 4.91
CA THR A 24 -15.97 -9.91 6.10
C THR A 24 -16.05 -11.42 5.82
N ASP A 25 -17.11 -11.85 5.14
CA ASP A 25 -17.30 -13.26 4.76
C ASP A 25 -16.26 -13.70 3.73
N ALA A 26 -15.90 -12.82 2.80
CA ALA A 26 -14.86 -13.08 1.80
C ALA A 26 -13.49 -13.35 2.46
N VAL A 27 -13.10 -12.52 3.43
CA VAL A 27 -11.86 -12.73 4.22
C VAL A 27 -11.93 -14.02 5.04
N ALA A 28 -13.08 -14.31 5.67
CA ALA A 28 -13.27 -15.56 6.41
C ALA A 28 -13.11 -16.79 5.52
N ARG A 29 -13.71 -16.79 4.33
CA ARG A 29 -13.61 -17.90 3.34
C ARG A 29 -12.16 -18.15 2.90
N LEU A 30 -11.35 -17.13 2.67
CA LEU A 30 -9.92 -17.30 2.34
C LEU A 30 -9.18 -18.01 3.48
N ARG A 31 -9.44 -17.59 4.73
CA ARG A 31 -8.80 -18.18 5.91
C ARG A 31 -9.26 -19.61 6.17
N GLU A 32 -10.55 -19.91 6.00
CA GLU A 32 -11.12 -21.25 6.10
C GLU A 32 -10.54 -22.20 5.05
N ALA A 33 -10.20 -21.68 3.87
CA ALA A 33 -9.50 -22.45 2.84
C ALA A 33 -7.98 -22.65 3.13
N GLY A 34 -7.49 -22.14 4.27
CA GLY A 34 -6.08 -22.24 4.65
C GLY A 34 -5.15 -21.32 3.86
N LEU A 35 -5.69 -20.34 3.10
CA LEU A 35 -4.89 -19.37 2.35
C LEU A 35 -4.40 -18.27 3.30
N PRO A 36 -3.08 -18.07 3.45
CA PRO A 36 -2.55 -16.95 4.19
C PRO A 36 -2.90 -15.63 3.49
N VAL A 37 -3.35 -14.66 4.29
CA VAL A 37 -3.76 -13.33 3.81
C VAL A 37 -2.83 -12.28 4.40
N ARG A 38 -2.44 -11.29 3.60
CA ARG A 38 -1.83 -10.05 4.06
C ARG A 38 -2.62 -8.86 3.54
N PHE A 39 -2.75 -7.89 4.41
CA PHE A 39 -3.44 -6.63 4.13
C PHE A 39 -2.40 -5.58 3.79
N VAL A 40 -2.52 -4.97 2.63
CA VAL A 40 -1.53 -4.03 2.08
C VAL A 40 -2.19 -2.67 1.84
N SER A 41 -1.65 -1.60 2.40
CA SER A 41 -2.24 -0.27 2.29
C SER A 41 -1.19 0.78 1.93
N ASN A 42 -1.56 1.77 1.10
CA ASN A 42 -0.77 2.97 0.84
C ASN A 42 -1.18 4.16 1.71
N THR A 43 -2.01 3.94 2.74
CA THR A 43 -2.43 5.01 3.66
C THR A 43 -1.23 5.60 4.38
N THR A 44 -1.08 6.92 4.29
CA THR A 44 -0.02 7.71 4.93
C THR A 44 -0.55 8.80 5.85
N ARG A 45 -1.88 8.85 6.09
CA ARG A 45 -2.55 9.78 7.02
C ARG A 45 -2.87 9.17 8.39
N ALA A 46 -2.60 7.90 8.60
CA ALA A 46 -2.90 7.20 9.85
C ALA A 46 -1.76 6.27 10.23
N ASN A 47 -1.46 6.19 11.52
CA ASN A 47 -0.51 5.21 12.03
C ASN A 47 -1.10 3.79 11.98
N LYS A 48 -0.22 2.79 12.08
CA LYS A 48 -0.59 1.38 11.94
C LYS A 48 -1.65 0.95 12.96
N GLN A 49 -1.55 1.40 14.22
CA GLN A 49 -2.53 1.05 15.26
C GLN A 49 -3.92 1.60 14.93
N SER A 50 -4.02 2.84 14.47
CA SER A 50 -5.30 3.44 14.07
C SER A 50 -5.96 2.69 12.92
N ILE A 51 -5.16 2.15 11.98
CA ILE A 51 -5.69 1.31 10.89
C ILE A 51 -6.24 -0.01 11.45
N LEU A 52 -5.50 -0.67 12.35
CA LEU A 52 -5.95 -1.92 13.00
C LEU A 52 -7.24 -1.70 13.80
N ASP A 53 -7.31 -0.63 14.58
CA ASP A 53 -8.49 -0.28 15.37
C ASP A 53 -9.71 -0.02 14.47
N ARG A 54 -9.49 0.66 13.33
CA ARG A 54 -10.54 0.87 12.33
C ARG A 54 -11.02 -0.44 11.74
N LEU A 55 -10.10 -1.31 11.31
CA LEU A 55 -10.45 -2.65 10.80
C LEU A 55 -11.26 -3.45 11.83
N GLY A 56 -10.87 -3.40 13.11
CA GLY A 56 -11.60 -4.02 14.21
C GLY A 56 -13.02 -3.50 14.34
N ARG A 57 -13.22 -2.17 14.31
CA ARG A 57 -14.57 -1.57 14.33
C ARG A 57 -15.42 -1.96 13.13
N LEU A 58 -14.80 -2.19 11.98
CA LEU A 58 -15.45 -2.64 10.75
C LEU A 58 -15.70 -4.16 10.72
N GLY A 59 -15.33 -4.90 11.78
CA GLY A 59 -15.57 -6.34 11.90
C GLY A 59 -14.47 -7.23 11.34
N PHE A 60 -13.31 -6.67 10.97
CA PHE A 60 -12.16 -7.46 10.52
C PHE A 60 -11.21 -7.76 11.67
N SER A 61 -10.90 -9.03 11.89
CA SER A 61 -9.84 -9.46 12.82
C SER A 61 -8.52 -9.53 12.05
N VAL A 62 -7.64 -8.56 12.25
CA VAL A 62 -6.34 -8.45 11.56
C VAL A 62 -5.24 -8.36 12.61
N ALA A 63 -4.29 -9.30 12.56
CA ALA A 63 -3.11 -9.24 13.42
C ALA A 63 -2.13 -8.16 12.95
N ASN A 64 -1.35 -7.62 13.88
CA ASN A 64 -0.31 -6.61 13.55
C ASN A 64 0.65 -7.11 12.46
N SER A 65 1.02 -8.39 12.49
CA SER A 65 1.90 -9.04 11.51
C SER A 65 1.27 -9.25 10.14
N GLU A 66 -0.05 -9.12 10.02
CA GLU A 66 -0.77 -9.27 8.75
C GLU A 66 -0.93 -7.95 7.98
N LEU A 67 -0.76 -6.80 8.65
CA LEU A 67 -0.91 -5.48 8.04
C LEU A 67 0.43 -4.90 7.61
N PHE A 68 0.54 -4.54 6.34
CA PHE A 68 1.71 -3.90 5.73
C PHE A 68 1.39 -2.47 5.32
N THR A 69 2.22 -1.53 5.80
CA THR A 69 2.10 -0.09 5.52
C THR A 69 3.44 0.48 5.06
N PRO A 70 3.43 1.57 4.27
CA PRO A 70 4.67 2.23 3.86
C PRO A 70 5.50 2.77 5.03
N ALA A 71 4.85 3.18 6.12
CA ALA A 71 5.55 3.62 7.34
C ALA A 71 6.37 2.49 7.96
N GLN A 72 5.83 1.26 8.00
CA GLN A 72 6.58 0.11 8.46
C GLN A 72 7.78 -0.18 7.56
N ALA A 73 7.60 -0.15 6.24
CA ALA A 73 8.69 -0.32 5.28
C ALA A 73 9.78 0.75 5.45
N ALA A 74 9.38 2.00 5.74
CA ALA A 74 10.33 3.08 6.04
C ALA A 74 11.12 2.83 7.32
N ARG A 75 10.48 2.35 8.38
CA ARG A 75 11.16 1.98 9.62
C ARG A 75 12.21 0.88 9.42
N GLU A 76 11.84 -0.16 8.68
CA GLU A 76 12.74 -1.26 8.34
C GLU A 76 13.93 -0.76 7.51
N TRP A 77 13.68 0.10 6.52
CA TRP A 77 14.72 0.72 5.71
C TRP A 77 15.67 1.57 6.54
N LEU A 78 15.15 2.43 7.44
CA LEU A 78 15.95 3.26 8.33
C LEU A 78 16.87 2.40 9.21
N GLY A 79 16.36 1.32 9.80
CA GLY A 79 17.14 0.40 10.62
C GLY A 79 18.25 -0.33 9.85
N GLN A 80 17.97 -0.72 8.59
CA GLN A 80 18.96 -1.40 7.73
C GLN A 80 20.09 -0.47 7.27
N HIS A 81 19.83 0.84 7.15
CA HIS A 81 20.78 1.82 6.62
C HIS A 81 21.37 2.73 7.69
N ASP A 82 21.03 2.51 8.97
CA ASP A 82 21.46 3.35 10.09
C ASP A 82 21.17 4.84 9.86
N ARG A 83 19.89 5.14 9.56
CA ARG A 83 19.43 6.51 9.30
C ARG A 83 18.44 6.99 10.34
N SER A 84 18.49 8.29 10.63
CA SER A 84 17.49 8.98 11.43
C SER A 84 16.41 9.63 10.54
N PRO A 85 15.12 9.58 10.94
CA PRO A 85 14.05 10.14 10.13
C PRO A 85 14.02 11.67 10.17
N TYR A 86 13.85 12.32 9.00
CA TYR A 86 13.37 13.67 8.84
C TYR A 86 11.98 13.61 8.24
N LEU A 87 10.95 13.88 9.03
CA LEU A 87 9.57 13.60 8.67
C LEU A 87 8.89 14.81 8.00
N LEU A 88 8.33 14.59 6.81
CA LEU A 88 7.34 15.43 6.15
C LEU A 88 6.11 14.56 5.88
N VAL A 89 5.34 14.31 6.94
CA VAL A 89 4.22 13.37 6.96
C VAL A 89 3.06 13.94 7.78
N HIS A 90 1.89 13.30 7.69
CA HIS A 90 0.75 13.66 8.54
C HIS A 90 1.11 13.52 10.04
N PRO A 91 0.66 14.43 10.92
CA PRO A 91 0.95 14.35 12.35
C PRO A 91 0.57 13.00 12.98
N ASP A 92 -0.56 12.41 12.58
CA ASP A 92 -1.01 11.12 13.10
C ASP A 92 -0.08 9.96 12.71
N LEU A 93 0.60 10.05 11.56
CA LEU A 93 1.59 9.06 11.14
C LEU A 93 2.91 9.19 11.90
N ALA A 94 3.25 10.38 12.38
CA ALA A 94 4.51 10.63 13.08
C ALA A 94 4.70 9.72 14.30
N ALA A 95 3.61 9.24 14.91
CA ALA A 95 3.64 8.29 16.02
C ALA A 95 4.36 6.98 15.67
N ASP A 96 4.31 6.53 14.41
CA ASP A 96 5.01 5.33 13.96
C ASP A 96 6.55 5.47 13.96
N PHE A 97 7.10 6.68 14.16
CA PHE A 97 8.53 6.96 14.11
C PHE A 97 9.10 7.51 15.43
N GLN A 98 8.30 7.63 16.51
CA GLN A 98 8.68 8.32 17.74
C GLN A 98 9.80 7.64 18.54
N ASP A 99 9.93 6.31 18.41
CA ASP A 99 10.93 5.49 19.10
C ASP A 99 12.27 5.38 18.35
N LEU A 100 12.37 5.99 17.15
CA LEU A 100 13.59 5.95 16.35
C LEU A 100 14.58 7.04 16.78
N ALA A 101 15.88 6.76 16.58
CA ALA A 101 16.93 7.71 16.88
C ALA A 101 16.75 9.00 16.07
N SER A 102 16.96 10.15 16.72
CA SER A 102 16.85 11.48 16.10
C SER A 102 18.21 12.06 15.68
N SER A 103 19.30 11.35 15.93
CA SER A 103 20.68 11.75 15.63
C SER A 103 21.30 10.83 14.59
N GLY A 104 22.26 11.34 13.82
CA GLY A 104 22.93 10.61 12.75
C GLY A 104 22.62 11.16 11.36
N GLU A 105 23.05 10.44 10.34
CA GLU A 105 22.70 10.76 8.94
C GLU A 105 21.22 10.61 8.72
N LYS A 106 20.63 11.55 7.97
CA LYS A 106 19.18 11.65 7.83
C LYS A 106 18.66 10.97 6.57
N ALA A 107 17.43 10.48 6.65
CA ALA A 107 16.59 10.21 5.50
C ALA A 107 15.34 11.11 5.59
N VAL A 108 15.08 11.87 4.52
CA VAL A 108 13.84 12.64 4.35
C VAL A 108 12.74 11.67 3.94
N ILE A 109 11.70 11.61 4.75
CA ILE A 109 10.54 10.73 4.54
C ILE A 109 9.34 11.61 4.20
N VAL A 110 8.79 11.42 3.00
CA VAL A 110 7.62 12.15 2.53
C VAL A 110 6.42 11.19 2.43
N GLY A 111 5.36 11.53 3.15
CA GLY A 111 4.03 10.95 3.02
C GLY A 111 3.01 12.06 2.81
N ASP A 112 1.71 11.76 2.85
CA ASP A 112 0.71 12.80 2.77
C ASP A 112 0.71 13.63 4.07
N ALA A 113 1.28 14.81 4.02
CA ALA A 113 1.38 15.74 5.14
C ALA A 113 0.17 16.70 5.22
N GLY A 114 -0.79 16.61 4.29
CA GLY A 114 -1.96 17.47 4.24
C GLY A 114 -1.58 18.96 4.21
N VAL A 115 -2.15 19.75 5.11
CA VAL A 115 -1.89 21.21 5.20
C VAL A 115 -0.44 21.54 5.64
N ALA A 116 0.31 20.56 6.14
CA ALA A 116 1.72 20.76 6.48
C ALA A 116 2.64 20.73 5.24
N PHE A 117 2.13 20.49 4.05
CA PHE A 117 2.83 20.77 2.79
C PHE A 117 2.87 22.30 2.51
N ASP A 118 3.50 23.04 3.38
CA ASP A 118 3.74 24.47 3.19
C ASP A 118 5.15 24.73 2.66
N TYR A 119 5.42 25.98 2.25
CA TYR A 119 6.73 26.36 1.71
C TYR A 119 7.87 26.13 2.71
N LEU A 120 7.66 26.40 3.99
CA LEU A 120 8.72 26.27 5.00
C LEU A 120 9.09 24.80 5.23
N ALA A 121 8.11 23.93 5.33
CA ALA A 121 8.32 22.50 5.51
C ALA A 121 8.98 21.87 4.28
N LEU A 122 8.47 22.16 3.08
CA LEU A 122 9.06 21.69 1.82
C LEU A 122 10.50 22.19 1.63
N ASN A 123 10.76 23.48 1.89
CA ASN A 123 12.09 24.06 1.77
C ASN A 123 13.05 23.49 2.81
N SER A 124 12.58 23.16 3.99
CA SER A 124 13.39 22.50 5.03
C SER A 124 13.77 21.08 4.64
N ALA A 125 12.82 20.29 4.11
CA ALA A 125 13.07 18.96 3.56
C ALA A 125 14.06 19.03 2.38
N PHE A 126 13.84 19.94 1.44
CA PHE A 126 14.78 20.21 0.33
C PHE A 126 16.20 20.46 0.81
N ARG A 127 16.38 21.29 1.83
CA ARG A 127 17.71 21.60 2.39
C ARG A 127 18.41 20.38 2.99
N GLU A 128 17.66 19.47 3.62
CA GLU A 128 18.26 18.19 4.09
C GLU A 128 18.69 17.32 2.91
N LEU A 129 17.87 17.24 1.84
CA LEU A 129 18.23 16.51 0.61
C LEU A 129 19.52 17.05 -0.03
N ILE A 130 19.68 18.38 -0.11
CA ILE A 130 20.90 19.02 -0.66
C ILE A 130 22.13 18.76 0.22
N LYS A 131 21.96 18.60 1.53
CA LYS A 131 23.03 18.20 2.45
C LYS A 131 23.45 16.74 2.32
N GLY A 132 22.70 15.93 1.57
CA GLY A 132 23.04 14.54 1.30
C GLY A 132 22.12 13.52 1.95
N ALA A 133 21.04 13.94 2.62
CA ALA A 133 20.06 13.01 3.18
C ALA A 133 19.50 12.07 2.10
N ASP A 134 19.22 10.81 2.46
CA ASP A 134 18.48 9.90 1.61
C ASP A 134 17.04 10.40 1.42
N PHE A 135 16.41 10.03 0.29
CA PHE A 135 15.07 10.47 -0.03
C PHE A 135 14.11 9.28 -0.13
N LEU A 136 13.13 9.23 0.77
CA LEU A 136 12.14 8.15 0.85
C LEU A 136 10.74 8.73 0.62
N ALA A 137 9.97 8.10 -0.26
CA ALA A 137 8.56 8.40 -0.48
C ALA A 137 7.71 7.22 0.05
N LEU A 138 6.78 7.51 0.95
CA LEU A 138 5.85 6.49 1.45
C LEU A 138 4.82 6.10 0.39
N ALA A 139 4.43 7.04 -0.47
CA ALA A 139 3.55 6.82 -1.60
C ALA A 139 3.82 7.88 -2.69
N GLU A 140 3.53 7.54 -3.94
CA GLU A 140 3.61 8.43 -5.10
C GLU A 140 2.26 8.64 -5.78
N ASN A 141 1.17 8.39 -5.06
CA ASN A 141 -0.17 8.64 -5.60
C ASN A 141 -0.29 10.11 -6.03
N ARG A 142 -0.89 10.33 -7.20
CA ARG A 142 -1.07 11.70 -7.75
C ARG A 142 -2.19 12.44 -7.06
N THR A 143 -3.27 11.72 -6.78
CA THR A 143 -4.50 12.27 -6.19
C THR A 143 -5.15 11.24 -5.29
N PHE A 144 -5.96 11.72 -4.36
CA PHE A 144 -6.87 10.90 -3.58
C PHE A 144 -8.28 11.51 -3.61
N LYS A 145 -9.30 10.72 -3.29
CA LYS A 145 -10.68 11.20 -3.13
C LYS A 145 -10.83 11.74 -1.72
N ASP A 146 -11.09 13.04 -1.60
CA ASP A 146 -11.25 13.71 -0.31
C ASP A 146 -12.66 13.50 0.27
N ALA A 147 -12.88 13.94 1.51
CA ALA A 147 -14.14 13.78 2.23
C ALA A 147 -15.33 14.48 1.56
N ASP A 148 -15.09 15.54 0.77
CA ASP A 148 -16.11 16.23 -0.02
C ASP A 148 -16.46 15.51 -1.35
N GLY A 149 -15.75 14.43 -1.66
CA GLY A 149 -15.94 13.64 -2.88
C GLY A 149 -15.12 14.09 -4.07
N GLU A 150 -14.41 15.21 -3.97
CA GLU A 150 -13.54 15.73 -5.02
C GLU A 150 -12.14 15.11 -4.97
N LEU A 151 -11.36 15.31 -6.05
CA LEU A 151 -9.96 14.89 -6.11
C LEU A 151 -9.05 15.96 -5.53
N SER A 152 -8.26 15.57 -4.54
CA SER A 152 -7.20 16.40 -3.95
C SER A 152 -5.81 15.88 -4.32
N LEU A 153 -4.79 16.77 -4.23
CA LEU A 153 -3.39 16.38 -4.44
C LEU A 153 -2.94 15.41 -3.36
N ASP A 154 -2.29 14.30 -3.78
CA ASP A 154 -1.64 13.35 -2.87
C ASP A 154 -0.12 13.60 -2.81
N ALA A 155 0.57 12.86 -1.97
CA ALA A 155 2.01 12.97 -1.69
C ALA A 155 2.89 13.02 -2.94
N GLY A 156 2.55 12.30 -4.00
CA GLY A 156 3.34 12.21 -5.23
C GLY A 156 3.60 13.55 -5.91
N ALA A 157 2.68 14.51 -5.82
CA ALA A 157 2.89 15.84 -6.35
C ALA A 157 4.03 16.59 -5.62
N PHE A 158 4.13 16.42 -4.32
CA PHE A 158 5.15 17.04 -3.47
C PHE A 158 6.49 16.29 -3.52
N VAL A 159 6.46 14.97 -3.66
CA VAL A 159 7.63 14.15 -3.96
C VAL A 159 8.26 14.61 -5.28
N ALA A 160 7.48 14.71 -6.36
CA ALA A 160 7.95 15.18 -7.66
C ALA A 160 8.54 16.61 -7.61
N ALA A 161 7.96 17.52 -6.82
CA ALA A 161 8.51 18.86 -6.62
C ALA A 161 9.89 18.83 -5.93
N LEU A 162 10.05 17.98 -4.91
CA LEU A 162 11.32 17.80 -4.21
C LEU A 162 12.37 17.09 -5.09
N GLU A 163 11.96 16.09 -5.88
CA GLU A 163 12.83 15.42 -6.85
C GLU A 163 13.37 16.40 -7.88
N PHE A 164 12.45 17.20 -8.47
CA PHE A 164 12.83 18.21 -9.45
C PHE A 164 13.82 19.22 -8.86
N ALA A 165 13.55 19.72 -7.66
CA ALA A 165 14.39 20.75 -7.03
C ALA A 165 15.75 20.20 -6.56
N SER A 166 15.79 19.01 -5.98
CA SER A 166 16.99 18.40 -5.42
C SER A 166 17.83 17.60 -6.42
N GLN A 167 17.26 17.28 -7.59
CA GLN A 167 17.83 16.37 -8.59
C GLN A 167 18.14 14.97 -8.03
N ARG A 168 17.36 14.53 -7.05
CA ARG A 168 17.43 13.22 -6.41
C ARG A 168 16.11 12.50 -6.60
N SER A 169 16.17 11.21 -6.96
CA SER A 169 14.99 10.36 -7.03
C SER A 169 14.67 9.79 -5.66
N ALA A 170 13.41 9.75 -5.32
CA ALA A 170 12.93 9.12 -4.10
C ALA A 170 12.93 7.58 -4.23
N ILE A 171 13.23 6.90 -3.12
CA ILE A 171 13.00 5.46 -2.97
C ILE A 171 11.55 5.29 -2.52
N VAL A 172 10.71 4.69 -3.37
CA VAL A 172 9.31 4.45 -3.06
C VAL A 172 9.17 3.21 -2.18
N LEU A 173 8.53 3.34 -1.04
CA LEU A 173 8.42 2.29 -0.04
C LEU A 173 7.03 1.65 0.07
N GLY A 174 5.99 2.29 -0.50
CA GLY A 174 4.66 1.70 -0.66
C GLY A 174 4.43 1.10 -2.05
N LYS A 175 3.20 0.69 -2.34
CA LYS A 175 2.80 0.27 -3.69
C LYS A 175 3.00 1.43 -4.68
N PRO A 176 3.54 1.23 -5.88
CA PRO A 176 3.76 -0.04 -6.59
C PRO A 176 5.16 -0.67 -6.37
N SER A 177 5.91 -0.27 -5.35
CA SER A 177 7.28 -0.76 -5.12
C SER A 177 7.34 -2.29 -5.04
N PRO A 178 8.20 -2.96 -5.83
CA PRO A 178 8.40 -4.40 -5.74
C PRO A 178 8.79 -4.87 -4.33
N ALA A 179 9.66 -4.12 -3.65
CA ALA A 179 10.11 -4.45 -2.30
C ALA A 179 8.95 -4.55 -1.30
N PHE A 180 7.94 -3.68 -1.44
CA PHE A 180 6.76 -3.69 -0.60
C PHE A 180 5.93 -4.98 -0.75
N PHE A 181 5.65 -5.40 -1.99
CA PHE A 181 4.93 -6.65 -2.25
C PHE A 181 5.74 -7.87 -1.81
N LEU A 182 7.03 -7.90 -2.12
CA LEU A 182 7.92 -9.02 -1.76
C LEU A 182 8.06 -9.17 -0.24
N SER A 183 8.12 -8.09 0.52
CA SER A 183 8.13 -8.12 1.99
C SER A 183 6.84 -8.76 2.55
N ALA A 184 5.69 -8.36 2.04
CA ALA A 184 4.42 -8.95 2.45
C ALA A 184 4.34 -10.45 2.13
N LEU A 185 4.78 -10.87 0.94
CA LEU A 185 4.82 -12.26 0.53
C LEU A 185 5.81 -13.10 1.35
N ALA A 186 7.00 -12.57 1.61
CA ALA A 186 8.02 -13.22 2.43
C ALA A 186 7.52 -13.51 3.86
N SER A 187 6.74 -12.59 4.44
CA SER A 187 6.17 -12.74 5.79
C SER A 187 5.19 -13.91 5.93
N MET A 188 4.70 -14.47 4.84
CA MET A 188 3.81 -15.64 4.82
C MET A 188 4.42 -16.83 4.06
N GLY A 189 5.70 -16.73 3.66
CA GLY A 189 6.39 -17.81 2.93
C GLY A 189 5.81 -18.10 1.54
N CYS A 190 5.12 -17.13 0.93
CA CYS A 190 4.48 -17.31 -0.36
C CYS A 190 5.44 -16.93 -1.51
N PRO A 191 5.71 -17.85 -2.46
CA PRO A 191 6.44 -17.53 -3.68
C PRO A 191 5.67 -16.50 -4.52
N VAL A 192 6.38 -15.52 -5.10
CA VAL A 192 5.76 -14.44 -5.89
C VAL A 192 4.91 -14.99 -7.05
N ALA A 193 5.35 -16.08 -7.69
CA ALA A 193 4.65 -16.74 -8.80
C ALA A 193 3.40 -17.54 -8.36
N GLU A 194 3.10 -17.59 -7.07
CA GLU A 194 1.93 -18.26 -6.51
C GLU A 194 1.00 -17.28 -5.77
N ALA A 195 1.30 -16.00 -5.86
CA ALA A 195 0.56 -14.95 -5.18
C ALA A 195 -0.53 -14.33 -6.06
N VAL A 196 -1.61 -13.92 -5.41
CA VAL A 196 -2.65 -13.08 -6.01
C VAL A 196 -2.82 -11.80 -5.19
N VAL A 197 -3.00 -10.68 -5.88
CA VAL A 197 -3.41 -9.41 -5.26
C VAL A 197 -4.84 -9.06 -5.68
N VAL A 198 -5.59 -8.46 -4.76
CA VAL A 198 -6.90 -7.85 -5.02
C VAL A 198 -6.80 -6.37 -4.67
N GLY A 199 -7.10 -5.50 -5.62
CA GLY A 199 -7.00 -4.05 -5.44
C GLY A 199 -8.00 -3.29 -6.32
N ASP A 200 -8.19 -2.00 -6.02
CA ASP A 200 -9.07 -1.09 -6.74
C ASP A 200 -8.32 -0.09 -7.63
N ASP A 201 -6.99 -0.01 -7.45
CA ASP A 201 -6.11 0.90 -8.19
C ASP A 201 -5.34 0.13 -9.28
N ALA A 202 -5.67 0.44 -10.55
CA ALA A 202 -5.07 -0.25 -11.70
C ALA A 202 -3.56 0.00 -11.87
N GLU A 203 -3.03 1.12 -11.34
CA GLU A 203 -1.60 1.45 -11.38
C GLU A 203 -0.86 0.79 -10.22
N THR A 204 -1.22 1.16 -9.01
CA THR A 204 -0.43 0.81 -7.82
C THR A 204 -0.65 -0.61 -7.35
N ASP A 205 -1.89 -1.12 -7.38
CA ASP A 205 -2.19 -2.47 -6.92
C ASP A 205 -1.95 -3.51 -8.02
N ILE A 206 -2.44 -3.21 -9.24
CA ILE A 206 -2.51 -4.21 -10.29
C ILE A 206 -1.24 -4.25 -11.13
N ALA A 207 -0.92 -3.14 -11.82
CA ALA A 207 0.26 -3.10 -12.68
C ALA A 207 1.54 -3.27 -11.86
N GLY A 208 1.64 -2.61 -10.69
CA GLY A 208 2.79 -2.73 -9.79
C GLY A 208 3.02 -4.16 -9.29
N ALA A 209 1.97 -4.85 -8.86
CA ALA A 209 2.09 -6.23 -8.43
C ALA A 209 2.50 -7.18 -9.56
N LEU A 210 1.90 -7.05 -10.75
CA LEU A 210 2.27 -7.88 -11.91
C LEU A 210 3.70 -7.58 -12.40
N GLN A 211 4.16 -6.32 -12.34
CA GLN A 211 5.55 -5.96 -12.63
C GLN A 211 6.52 -6.57 -11.61
N THR A 212 6.09 -6.75 -10.37
CA THR A 212 6.85 -7.45 -9.34
C THR A 212 6.96 -8.96 -9.60
N GLY A 213 6.10 -9.53 -10.46
CA GLY A 213 6.07 -10.93 -10.84
C GLY A 213 4.99 -11.75 -10.13
N LEU A 214 4.01 -11.11 -9.47
CA LEU A 214 2.85 -11.84 -8.95
C LEU A 214 2.12 -12.55 -10.09
N ALA A 215 1.66 -13.77 -9.82
CA ALA A 215 0.97 -14.59 -10.84
C ALA A 215 -0.35 -13.97 -11.27
N TYR A 216 -1.08 -13.36 -10.33
CA TYR A 216 -2.43 -12.87 -10.56
C TYR A 216 -2.67 -11.52 -9.87
N ALA A 217 -3.41 -10.65 -10.56
CA ALA A 217 -3.89 -9.39 -10.00
C ALA A 217 -5.35 -9.16 -10.43
N LEU A 218 -6.23 -9.02 -9.45
CA LEU A 218 -7.67 -8.88 -9.65
C LEU A 218 -8.08 -7.44 -9.35
N LEU A 219 -8.60 -6.75 -10.37
CA LEU A 219 -9.10 -5.39 -10.24
C LEU A 219 -10.58 -5.44 -9.84
N VAL A 220 -10.93 -4.89 -8.68
CA VAL A 220 -12.32 -4.73 -8.25
C VAL A 220 -12.91 -3.44 -8.82
N ARG A 221 -14.26 -3.43 -9.03
CA ARG A 221 -14.98 -2.25 -9.55
C ARG A 221 -15.53 -1.35 -8.43
N THR A 222 -15.08 -1.56 -7.22
CA THR A 222 -15.37 -0.72 -6.05
C THR A 222 -14.26 0.33 -5.86
N GLY A 223 -14.43 1.25 -4.91
CA GLY A 223 -13.40 2.22 -4.56
C GLY A 223 -13.05 3.23 -5.65
N LYS A 224 -11.78 3.32 -5.99
CA LYS A 224 -11.22 4.28 -6.96
C LYS A 224 -11.47 3.91 -8.40
N TYR A 225 -11.78 2.64 -8.69
CA TYR A 225 -11.94 2.15 -10.06
C TYR A 225 -12.88 3.03 -10.90
N ARG A 226 -12.44 3.35 -12.11
CA ARG A 226 -13.27 3.98 -13.16
C ARG A 226 -13.22 3.12 -14.42
N ARG A 227 -14.35 3.04 -15.11
CA ARG A 227 -14.45 2.30 -16.38
C ARG A 227 -13.35 2.77 -17.36
N GLY A 228 -12.51 1.84 -17.79
CA GLY A 228 -11.39 2.09 -18.70
C GLY A 228 -10.02 2.06 -18.00
N ASP A 229 -9.94 2.14 -16.66
CA ASP A 229 -8.68 2.09 -15.93
C ASP A 229 -7.91 0.81 -16.20
N GLU A 230 -8.60 -0.30 -16.47
CA GLU A 230 -8.03 -1.59 -16.84
C GLU A 230 -7.15 -1.56 -18.09
N ASN A 231 -7.28 -0.53 -18.92
CA ASN A 231 -6.53 -0.37 -20.17
C ASN A 231 -5.41 0.68 -20.09
N ARG A 232 -5.38 1.46 -19.01
CA ARG A 232 -4.46 2.61 -18.86
C ARG A 232 -3.04 2.21 -18.49
N PHE A 233 -2.91 1.13 -17.71
CA PHE A 233 -1.63 0.68 -17.18
C PHE A 233 -1.29 -0.74 -17.64
N LYS A 234 0.00 -1.07 -17.64
CA LYS A 234 0.50 -2.38 -18.06
C LYS A 234 1.46 -2.93 -17.01
N PRO A 235 1.41 -4.24 -16.74
CA PRO A 235 0.50 -5.26 -17.31
C PRO A 235 -0.97 -5.05 -16.95
N SER A 236 -1.88 -5.52 -17.81
CA SER A 236 -3.32 -5.45 -17.55
C SER A 236 -3.75 -6.43 -16.45
N PRO A 237 -4.85 -6.18 -15.73
CA PRO A 237 -5.34 -7.08 -14.70
C PRO A 237 -5.60 -8.49 -15.25
N THR A 238 -5.36 -9.51 -14.43
CA THR A 238 -5.69 -10.91 -14.75
C THR A 238 -7.20 -11.08 -14.92
N ALA A 239 -7.98 -10.44 -14.05
CA ALA A 239 -9.42 -10.35 -14.18
C ALA A 239 -9.94 -9.04 -13.58
N ILE A 240 -11.12 -8.62 -14.06
CA ILE A 240 -11.86 -7.50 -13.51
C ILE A 240 -13.14 -8.08 -12.91
N VAL A 241 -13.33 -7.85 -11.62
CA VAL A 241 -14.44 -8.43 -10.87
C VAL A 241 -15.27 -7.33 -10.21
N ARG A 242 -16.50 -7.63 -9.83
CA ARG A 242 -17.42 -6.64 -9.28
C ARG A 242 -16.92 -6.09 -7.94
N ASP A 243 -16.51 -6.96 -7.04
CA ASP A 243 -16.14 -6.68 -5.64
C ASP A 243 -15.24 -7.80 -5.09
N ILE A 244 -14.87 -7.69 -3.82
CA ILE A 244 -14.04 -8.69 -3.13
C ILE A 244 -14.70 -10.08 -3.08
N SER A 245 -16.02 -10.17 -2.95
CA SER A 245 -16.71 -11.47 -2.93
C SER A 245 -16.50 -12.21 -4.25
N ALA A 246 -16.66 -11.51 -5.39
CA ALA A 246 -16.38 -12.07 -6.70
C ALA A 246 -14.88 -12.36 -6.92
N ALA A 247 -13.98 -11.56 -6.30
CA ALA A 247 -12.55 -11.85 -6.32
C ALA A 247 -12.23 -13.15 -5.60
N VAL A 248 -12.82 -13.37 -4.42
CA VAL A 248 -12.63 -14.62 -3.66
C VAL A 248 -13.22 -15.82 -4.39
N ASP A 249 -14.38 -15.70 -5.02
CA ASP A 249 -14.93 -16.76 -5.89
C ASP A 249 -13.95 -17.16 -7.00
N TRP A 250 -13.32 -16.16 -7.64
CA TRP A 250 -12.31 -16.39 -8.67
C TRP A 250 -11.06 -17.09 -8.09
N ILE A 251 -10.57 -16.63 -6.92
CA ILE A 251 -9.39 -17.19 -6.24
C ILE A 251 -9.64 -18.66 -5.89
N MET A 252 -10.77 -18.98 -5.28
CA MET A 252 -11.15 -20.35 -4.91
C MET A 252 -11.22 -21.24 -6.14
N ALA A 253 -11.89 -20.79 -7.20
CA ALA A 253 -11.97 -21.56 -8.44
C ALA A 253 -10.59 -21.77 -9.12
N ALA A 254 -9.65 -20.83 -8.96
CA ALA A 254 -8.28 -20.97 -9.48
C ALA A 254 -7.41 -21.88 -8.58
N HIS A 255 -7.62 -21.83 -7.27
CA HIS A 255 -6.93 -22.67 -6.29
C HIS A 255 -7.30 -24.16 -6.48
N ASP A 256 -8.59 -24.45 -6.67
CA ASP A 256 -9.13 -25.80 -6.82
C ASP A 256 -8.76 -26.47 -8.17
N ARG A 257 -8.46 -25.70 -9.22
CA ARG A 257 -8.12 -26.22 -10.56
C ARG A 257 -6.70 -26.80 -10.67
N THR A 258 -5.89 -26.67 -9.65
CA THR A 258 -4.54 -27.24 -9.69
C THR A 258 -4.64 -28.73 -9.34
N PRO A 259 -4.20 -29.68 -10.22
CA PRO A 259 -4.26 -31.10 -9.92
C PRO A 259 -3.45 -31.39 -8.66
N PRO A 260 -3.88 -32.34 -7.80
CA PRO A 260 -3.06 -32.83 -6.71
C PRO A 260 -1.74 -33.30 -7.31
N GLY A 261 -0.63 -32.81 -6.75
CA GLY A 261 0.72 -33.00 -7.27
C GLY A 261 1.01 -34.46 -7.60
N ILE A 262 1.71 -34.64 -8.72
CA ILE A 262 2.33 -35.91 -9.13
C ILE A 262 3.50 -36.21 -8.18
#